data_60092f8daceebb28245d02c71fba0fbf
#
_entry.id   60092f8daceebb28245d02c71fba0fbf
#
_cell.length_a   1.000
_cell.length_b   1.000
_cell.length_c   1.000
_cell.angle_alpha   90.00
_cell.angle_beta   90.00
_cell.angle_gamma   90.00
#
_symmetry.space_group_name_H-M   'P 1'
#
loop_
_entity.id
_entity.type
_entity.pdbx_description
1 polymer ?
#
loop_
_entity_poly.entity_id
_entity_poly.type
_entity_poly.pdbx_seq_one_letter_code
_entity_poly.pdbx_strand_id
1 'polypeptide(L)'
;MDYSVLEDFEHALSKYTGSPWVILTDSCTHAIELCLRYLKYDGPIILPNRTYLSVPMLIHKLGLQLYYDKDYEWKYEYRLAPTNVWDSARALDRKMFVNGRMQCLSFGPGKRLEIGRGGAILTDSRNDYYILKTMANDGRRLHISPWQDQQFFSLGFHYNMRLEEAVRGMEMLKNKELKDKKSQLVKYPNLLNITIEG
;
A
#
# COMPACT_ATOMS: atom_id res chain seq x y z
N MET A 1 5.58 -21.33 12.14
CA MET A 1 6.21 -20.18 11.46
C MET A 1 6.07 -18.98 12.37
N ASP A 2 7.15 -18.32 12.70
CA ASP A 2 7.12 -17.15 13.59
C ASP A 2 6.77 -15.91 12.76
N TYR A 3 5.58 -15.37 12.96
CA TYR A 3 5.11 -14.17 12.29
C TYR A 3 5.51 -12.87 13.00
N SER A 4 6.26 -12.96 14.11
CA SER A 4 6.70 -11.80 14.88
C SER A 4 7.52 -10.81 14.05
N VAL A 5 8.29 -11.31 13.08
CA VAL A 5 9.10 -10.49 12.17
C VAL A 5 8.26 -9.52 11.33
N LEU A 6 7.03 -9.90 10.96
CA LEU A 6 6.12 -8.98 10.25
C LEU A 6 5.70 -7.83 11.16
N GLU A 7 5.38 -8.12 12.41
CA GLU A 7 5.02 -7.11 13.41
C GLU A 7 6.18 -6.20 13.77
N ASP A 8 7.37 -6.75 13.88
CA ASP A 8 8.59 -5.97 14.09
C ASP A 8 8.85 -5.00 12.94
N PHE A 9 8.60 -5.43 11.70
CA PHE A 9 8.73 -4.55 10.55
C PHE A 9 7.61 -3.49 10.48
N GLU A 10 6.34 -3.85 10.78
CA GLU A 10 5.25 -2.89 10.94
C GLU A 10 5.62 -1.82 11.99
N HIS A 11 6.16 -2.25 13.12
CA HIS A 11 6.58 -1.34 14.19
C HIS A 11 7.77 -0.44 13.79
N ALA A 12 8.75 -1.00 13.09
CA ALA A 12 9.88 -0.22 12.57
C ALA A 12 9.41 0.86 11.56
N LEU A 13 8.49 0.51 10.66
CA LEU A 13 7.88 1.44 9.72
C LEU A 13 7.03 2.49 10.43
N SER A 14 6.25 2.10 11.44
CA SER A 14 5.47 3.02 12.28
C SER A 14 6.38 4.08 12.92
N LYS A 15 7.46 3.67 13.57
CA LYS A 15 8.45 4.59 14.14
C LYS A 15 9.11 5.49 13.10
N TYR A 16 9.39 4.95 11.93
CA TYR A 16 10.05 5.70 10.86
C TYR A 16 9.12 6.74 10.23
N THR A 17 7.90 6.32 9.85
CA THR A 17 6.94 7.15 9.11
C THR A 17 6.12 8.08 10.00
N GLY A 18 6.00 7.74 11.30
CA GLY A 18 5.12 8.44 12.24
C GLY A 18 3.66 7.98 12.19
N SER A 19 3.35 6.94 11.40
CA SER A 19 2.01 6.36 11.37
C SER A 19 1.74 5.55 12.63
N PRO A 20 0.61 5.71 13.33
CA PRO A 20 0.25 4.88 14.47
C PRO A 20 0.12 3.38 14.13
N TRP A 21 -0.38 3.07 12.94
CA TRP A 21 -0.64 1.70 12.49
C TRP A 21 -0.12 1.48 11.07
N VAL A 22 0.47 0.31 10.86
CA VAL A 22 1.04 -0.13 9.58
C VAL A 22 0.55 -1.54 9.28
N ILE A 23 0.08 -1.77 8.07
CA ILE A 23 -0.29 -3.09 7.57
C ILE A 23 0.64 -3.43 6.40
N LEU A 24 1.38 -4.53 6.50
CA LEU A 24 2.22 -5.01 5.42
C LEU A 24 1.38 -5.72 4.35
N THR A 25 1.77 -5.51 3.09
CA THR A 25 1.18 -6.15 1.91
C THR A 25 2.28 -6.63 0.95
N ASP A 26 1.94 -7.50 0.02
CA ASP A 26 2.87 -7.97 -1.00
C ASP A 26 3.18 -6.92 -2.08
N SER A 27 2.38 -5.86 -2.19
CA SER A 27 2.57 -4.76 -3.14
C SER A 27 1.75 -3.51 -2.77
N CYS A 28 2.18 -2.34 -3.24
CA CYS A 28 1.42 -1.10 -3.13
C CYS A 28 0.07 -1.18 -3.87
N THR A 29 0.03 -1.85 -5.02
CA THR A 29 -1.20 -2.03 -5.79
C THR A 29 -2.26 -2.78 -4.99
N HIS A 30 -1.87 -3.85 -4.31
CA HIS A 30 -2.78 -4.59 -3.41
C HIS A 30 -3.11 -3.80 -2.13
N ALA A 31 -2.19 -2.98 -1.63
CA ALA A 31 -2.49 -2.04 -0.55
C ALA A 31 -3.62 -1.08 -0.93
N ILE A 32 -3.56 -0.48 -2.12
CA ILE A 32 -4.61 0.40 -2.66
C ILE A 32 -5.92 -0.39 -2.85
N GLU A 33 -5.85 -1.60 -3.40
CA GLU A 33 -7.03 -2.47 -3.59
C GLU A 33 -7.74 -2.74 -2.28
N LEU A 34 -7.00 -3.13 -1.24
CA LEU A 34 -7.56 -3.39 0.08
C LEU A 34 -8.26 -2.16 0.66
N CYS A 35 -7.64 -0.98 0.53
CA CYS A 35 -8.24 0.26 1.00
C CYS A 35 -9.58 0.57 0.29
N LEU A 36 -9.62 0.47 -1.04
CA LEU A 36 -10.84 0.73 -1.81
C LEU A 36 -11.94 -0.29 -1.50
N ARG A 37 -11.60 -1.57 -1.35
CA ARG A 37 -12.55 -2.62 -0.93
C ARG A 37 -13.04 -2.43 0.49
N TYR A 38 -12.17 -2.04 1.41
CA TYR A 38 -12.52 -1.73 2.80
C TYR A 38 -13.53 -0.58 2.87
N LEU A 39 -13.29 0.47 2.10
CA LEU A 39 -14.20 1.62 2.01
C LEU A 39 -15.53 1.27 1.32
N LYS A 40 -15.63 0.10 0.67
CA LYS A 40 -16.78 -0.29 -0.18
C LYS A 40 -17.12 0.81 -1.18
N TYR A 41 -16.06 1.45 -1.71
CA TYR A 41 -16.24 2.57 -2.62
C TYR A 41 -16.71 2.07 -3.99
N ASP A 42 -17.77 2.68 -4.50
CA ASP A 42 -18.46 2.32 -5.76
C ASP A 42 -18.58 3.49 -6.75
N GLY A 43 -18.07 4.65 -6.36
CA GLY A 43 -18.07 5.86 -7.21
C GLY A 43 -16.87 5.93 -8.18
N PRO A 44 -16.80 7.01 -8.97
CA PRO A 44 -15.70 7.21 -9.90
C PRO A 44 -14.41 7.57 -9.16
N ILE A 45 -13.27 7.09 -9.69
CA ILE A 45 -11.92 7.46 -9.22
C ILE A 45 -11.29 8.42 -10.21
N ILE A 46 -10.69 9.48 -9.68
CA ILE A 46 -9.93 10.47 -10.45
C ILE A 46 -8.44 10.27 -10.13
N LEU A 47 -7.63 10.06 -11.17
CA LEU A 47 -6.18 9.88 -11.09
C LEU A 47 -5.45 10.96 -11.92
N PRO A 48 -4.18 11.28 -11.59
CA PRO A 48 -3.35 12.00 -12.53
C PRO A 48 -3.14 11.14 -13.79
N ASN A 49 -3.12 11.78 -14.95
CA ASN A 49 -2.89 11.08 -16.24
C ASN A 49 -1.47 10.53 -16.40
N ARG A 50 -0.56 10.87 -15.48
CA ARG A 50 0.82 10.37 -15.44
C ARG A 50 1.06 9.62 -14.14
N THR A 51 0.78 8.33 -14.13
CA THR A 51 0.98 7.46 -12.98
C THR A 51 1.45 6.07 -13.42
N TYR A 52 1.75 5.21 -12.45
CA TYR A 52 2.15 3.83 -12.74
C TYR A 52 0.94 3.01 -13.20
N LEU A 53 1.14 2.26 -14.30
CA LEU A 53 0.07 1.56 -15.03
C LEU A 53 -0.79 0.61 -14.16
N SER A 54 -0.22 0.02 -13.10
CA SER A 54 -0.97 -0.90 -12.23
C SER A 54 -2.16 -0.24 -11.53
N VAL A 55 -2.12 1.09 -11.29
CA VAL A 55 -3.20 1.77 -10.56
C VAL A 55 -4.47 1.88 -11.43
N PRO A 56 -4.44 2.41 -12.66
CA PRO A 56 -5.62 2.37 -13.54
C PRO A 56 -6.09 0.95 -13.82
N MET A 57 -5.19 -0.03 -14.00
CA MET A 57 -5.58 -1.44 -14.16
C MET A 57 -6.33 -1.98 -12.95
N LEU A 58 -5.93 -1.57 -11.75
CA LEU A 58 -6.64 -1.91 -10.52
C LEU A 58 -8.06 -1.31 -10.51
N ILE A 59 -8.23 -0.06 -10.93
CA ILE A 59 -9.54 0.59 -10.97
C ILE A 59 -10.47 -0.17 -11.93
N HIS A 60 -9.96 -0.57 -13.10
CA HIS A 60 -10.71 -1.44 -14.04
C HIS A 60 -11.04 -2.81 -13.42
N LYS A 61 -10.08 -3.47 -12.77
CA LYS A 61 -10.30 -4.74 -12.05
C LYS A 61 -11.43 -4.65 -11.02
N LEU A 62 -11.55 -3.50 -10.35
CA LEU A 62 -12.60 -3.27 -9.37
C LEU A 62 -13.96 -2.91 -9.98
N GLY A 63 -14.05 -2.75 -11.30
CA GLY A 63 -15.27 -2.32 -11.99
C GLY A 63 -15.63 -0.86 -11.75
N LEU A 64 -14.68 -0.05 -11.28
CA LEU A 64 -14.92 1.36 -11.00
C LEU A 64 -14.70 2.22 -12.23
N GLN A 65 -15.46 3.31 -12.33
CA GLN A 65 -15.23 4.31 -13.37
C GLN A 65 -13.93 5.07 -13.11
N LEU A 66 -13.13 5.28 -14.15
CA LEU A 66 -11.87 5.98 -14.10
C LEU A 66 -11.92 7.27 -14.90
N TYR A 67 -11.51 8.37 -14.29
CA TYR A 67 -11.27 9.64 -14.95
C TYR A 67 -9.83 10.09 -14.71
N TYR A 68 -9.25 10.78 -15.72
CA TYR A 68 -7.92 11.37 -15.60
C TYR A 68 -8.01 12.89 -15.47
N ASP A 69 -7.36 13.42 -14.44
CA ASP A 69 -7.09 14.84 -14.32
C ASP A 69 -5.77 15.17 -15.01
N LYS A 70 -5.84 15.97 -16.11
CA LYS A 70 -4.68 16.32 -16.94
C LYS A 70 -3.76 17.33 -16.26
N ASP A 71 -4.32 18.12 -15.35
CA ASP A 71 -3.65 19.22 -14.65
C ASP A 71 -3.19 18.80 -13.27
N TYR A 72 -3.44 17.54 -12.87
CA TYR A 72 -3.03 17.00 -11.59
C TYR A 72 -1.53 16.68 -11.59
N GLU A 73 -0.72 17.68 -11.25
CA GLU A 73 0.71 17.47 -11.02
C GLU A 73 0.98 16.92 -9.64
N TRP A 74 1.86 15.93 -9.56
CA TRP A 74 2.28 15.33 -8.31
C TRP A 74 3.78 15.01 -8.34
N LYS A 75 4.36 14.80 -7.15
CA LYS A 75 5.80 14.57 -7.04
C LYS A 75 6.17 13.23 -6.43
N TYR A 76 5.64 12.93 -5.26
CA TYR A 76 5.97 11.69 -4.52
C TYR A 76 4.76 10.86 -4.19
N GLU A 77 3.60 11.48 -4.06
CA GLU A 77 2.33 10.86 -3.77
C GLU A 77 1.18 11.62 -4.42
N TYR A 78 0.07 10.96 -4.62
CA TYR A 78 -1.18 11.56 -5.09
C TYR A 78 -2.39 10.85 -4.49
N ARG A 79 -3.50 11.56 -4.44
CA ARG A 79 -4.77 11.05 -3.92
C ARG A 79 -5.54 10.32 -5.01
N LEU A 80 -6.15 9.18 -4.69
CA LEU A 80 -7.18 8.56 -5.51
C LEU A 80 -8.50 9.27 -5.20
N ALA A 81 -8.73 10.41 -5.85
CA ALA A 81 -9.87 11.25 -5.53
C ALA A 81 -11.20 10.59 -5.95
N PRO A 82 -12.29 10.77 -5.15
CA PRO A 82 -12.41 11.60 -3.96
C PRO A 82 -12.12 10.86 -2.64
N THR A 83 -11.62 9.62 -2.66
CA THR A 83 -11.37 8.82 -1.45
C THR A 83 -10.25 9.41 -0.58
N ASN A 84 -10.04 8.89 0.63
CA ASN A 84 -8.88 9.23 1.46
C ASN A 84 -7.69 8.29 1.24
N VAL A 85 -7.68 7.52 0.15
CA VAL A 85 -6.59 6.63 -0.25
C VAL A 85 -5.55 7.39 -1.06
N TRP A 86 -4.28 7.22 -0.72
CA TRP A 86 -3.15 7.88 -1.35
C TRP A 86 -2.16 6.87 -1.90
N ASP A 87 -1.82 6.99 -3.17
CA ASP A 87 -0.64 6.31 -3.71
C ASP A 87 0.60 7.07 -3.26
N SER A 88 1.24 6.57 -2.22
CA SER A 88 2.45 7.10 -1.62
C SER A 88 3.67 6.23 -1.96
N ALA A 89 3.62 5.51 -3.11
CA ALA A 89 4.64 4.55 -3.53
C ALA A 89 6.06 5.11 -3.62
N ARG A 90 6.20 6.44 -3.68
CA ARG A 90 7.49 7.16 -3.78
C ARG A 90 7.72 8.14 -2.63
N ALA A 91 6.81 8.17 -1.67
CA ALA A 91 6.81 9.18 -0.62
C ALA A 91 7.62 8.79 0.63
N LEU A 92 7.99 7.49 0.80
CA LEU A 92 8.60 7.00 2.04
C LEU A 92 9.65 7.97 2.60
N ASP A 93 9.39 8.49 3.81
CA ASP A 93 10.30 9.38 4.52
C ASP A 93 10.02 9.36 6.02
N ARG A 94 10.92 9.98 6.81
CA ARG A 94 10.72 10.15 8.24
C ARG A 94 9.54 11.08 8.51
N LYS A 95 8.65 10.66 9.42
CA LYS A 95 7.50 11.45 9.88
C LYS A 95 6.62 11.97 8.72
N MET A 96 6.48 11.14 7.67
CA MET A 96 5.72 11.49 6.48
C MET A 96 4.21 11.31 6.62
N PHE A 97 3.78 10.56 7.63
CA PHE A 97 2.37 10.21 7.78
C PHE A 97 1.50 11.46 8.03
N VAL A 98 0.35 11.49 7.39
CA VAL A 98 -0.65 12.55 7.54
C VAL A 98 -1.96 11.94 8.03
N ASN A 99 -2.44 12.41 9.17
CA ASN A 99 -3.67 11.92 9.80
C ASN A 99 -4.87 12.00 8.86
N GLY A 100 -5.76 11.02 8.96
CA GLY A 100 -6.96 10.90 8.13
C GLY A 100 -6.71 10.32 6.73
N ARG A 101 -5.47 9.94 6.39
CA ARG A 101 -5.12 9.31 5.12
C ARG A 101 -4.87 7.82 5.28
N MET A 102 -5.20 7.07 4.25
CA MET A 102 -4.67 5.72 4.02
C MET A 102 -3.54 5.85 2.99
N GLN A 103 -2.27 5.92 3.46
CA GLN A 103 -1.12 6.11 2.58
C GLN A 103 -0.50 4.75 2.21
N CYS A 104 -0.50 4.42 0.92
CA CYS A 104 -0.02 3.13 0.41
C CYS A 104 1.42 3.25 -0.09
N LEU A 105 2.34 2.53 0.56
CA LEU A 105 3.76 2.50 0.25
C LEU A 105 4.12 1.35 -0.69
N SER A 106 5.23 1.50 -1.40
CA SER A 106 5.84 0.46 -2.23
C SER A 106 7.30 0.22 -1.84
N PHE A 107 7.69 -1.06 -1.83
CA PHE A 107 9.06 -1.51 -1.57
C PHE A 107 9.67 -2.28 -2.76
N GLY A 108 9.04 -2.18 -3.92
CA GLY A 108 9.52 -2.78 -5.16
C GLY A 108 10.77 -2.11 -5.75
N PRO A 109 11.23 -2.57 -6.93
CA PRO A 109 12.40 -2.02 -7.59
C PRO A 109 12.33 -0.50 -7.81
N GLY A 110 13.45 0.19 -7.61
CA GLY A 110 13.56 1.64 -7.75
C GLY A 110 12.92 2.45 -6.63
N LYS A 111 12.42 1.82 -5.56
CA LYS A 111 11.85 2.52 -4.40
C LYS A 111 12.93 2.88 -3.38
N ARG A 112 12.62 3.83 -2.49
CA ARG A 112 13.58 4.30 -1.49
C ARG A 112 14.02 3.17 -0.53
N LEU A 113 13.07 2.37 -0.06
CA LEU A 113 13.31 1.09 0.61
C LEU A 113 13.04 -0.02 -0.41
N GLU A 114 14.09 -0.49 -1.06
CA GLU A 114 13.99 -1.47 -2.14
C GLU A 114 14.31 -2.87 -1.63
N ILE A 115 13.28 -3.61 -1.26
CA ILE A 115 13.43 -4.99 -0.78
C ILE A 115 13.11 -6.05 -1.84
N GLY A 116 12.78 -5.61 -3.06
CA GLY A 116 12.43 -6.45 -4.20
C GLY A 116 10.93 -6.46 -4.48
N ARG A 117 10.10 -6.79 -3.51
CA ARG A 117 8.63 -6.74 -3.56
C ARG A 117 8.10 -6.25 -2.23
N GLY A 118 6.83 -5.85 -2.18
CA GLY A 118 6.17 -5.46 -0.95
C GLY A 118 5.53 -4.09 -1.01
N GLY A 119 4.66 -3.86 -0.05
CA GLY A 119 3.98 -2.60 0.18
C GLY A 119 3.54 -2.48 1.63
N ALA A 120 2.95 -1.36 1.97
CA ALA A 120 2.31 -1.17 3.26
C ALA A 120 1.19 -0.15 3.17
N ILE A 121 0.23 -0.24 4.09
CA ILE A 121 -0.79 0.76 4.34
C ILE A 121 -0.46 1.46 5.65
N LEU A 122 -0.41 2.77 5.65
CA LEU A 122 -0.28 3.62 6.84
C LEU A 122 -1.66 4.19 7.18
N THR A 123 -2.07 4.11 8.45
CA THR A 123 -3.34 4.65 8.94
C THR A 123 -3.23 5.09 10.40
N ASP A 124 -4.08 6.02 10.83
CA ASP A 124 -4.23 6.42 12.23
C ASP A 124 -5.38 5.68 12.95
N SER A 125 -6.19 4.93 12.21
CA SER A 125 -7.31 4.18 12.74
C SER A 125 -6.92 2.77 13.16
N ARG A 126 -7.09 2.46 14.46
CA ARG A 126 -6.90 1.11 14.98
C ARG A 126 -7.89 0.11 14.37
N ASN A 127 -9.11 0.54 14.09
CA ASN A 127 -10.12 -0.30 13.46
C ASN A 127 -9.73 -0.68 12.04
N ASP A 128 -9.27 0.30 11.24
CA ASP A 128 -8.79 0.06 9.88
C ASP A 128 -7.62 -0.94 9.88
N TYR A 129 -6.69 -0.80 10.83
CA TYR A 129 -5.57 -1.72 10.99
C TYR A 129 -6.04 -3.17 11.12
N TYR A 130 -6.94 -3.45 12.06
CA TYR A 130 -7.39 -4.82 12.28
C TYR A 130 -8.15 -5.40 11.10
N ILE A 131 -9.01 -4.61 10.47
CA ILE A 131 -9.81 -5.08 9.33
C ILE A 131 -8.91 -5.30 8.12
N LEU A 132 -8.07 -4.32 7.75
CA LEU A 132 -7.19 -4.41 6.59
C LEU A 132 -6.12 -5.50 6.77
N LYS A 133 -5.58 -5.68 7.99
CA LYS A 133 -4.66 -6.77 8.29
C LYS A 133 -5.32 -8.14 8.11
N THR A 134 -6.55 -8.29 8.59
CA THR A 134 -7.35 -9.51 8.39
C THR A 134 -7.63 -9.75 6.91
N MET A 135 -8.05 -8.71 6.17
CA MET A 135 -8.29 -8.79 4.73
C MET A 135 -7.03 -9.19 3.94
N ALA A 136 -5.86 -8.65 4.29
CA ALA A 136 -4.59 -8.98 3.64
C ALA A 136 -4.15 -10.43 3.85
N ASN A 137 -4.72 -11.13 4.85
CA ASN A 137 -4.33 -12.46 5.29
C ASN A 137 -5.46 -13.48 5.17
N ASP A 138 -6.13 -13.56 4.03
CA ASP A 138 -7.20 -14.52 3.71
C ASP A 138 -8.42 -14.42 4.64
N GLY A 139 -8.65 -13.29 5.29
CA GLY A 139 -9.72 -13.10 6.25
C GLY A 139 -9.48 -13.75 7.62
N ARG A 140 -8.23 -14.18 7.89
CA ARG A 140 -7.82 -14.85 9.12
C ARG A 140 -7.41 -13.86 10.21
N ARG A 141 -7.68 -14.21 11.46
CA ARG A 141 -7.19 -13.49 12.64
C ARG A 141 -5.85 -14.08 13.07
N LEU A 142 -4.73 -13.49 12.68
CA LEU A 142 -3.40 -14.07 12.82
C LEU A 142 -2.95 -14.34 14.26
N HIS A 143 -3.50 -13.65 15.27
CA HIS A 143 -3.04 -13.71 16.65
C HIS A 143 -3.97 -14.43 17.62
N ILE A 144 -5.07 -15.00 17.15
CA ILE A 144 -6.07 -15.62 18.05
C ILE A 144 -5.86 -17.10 18.15
N SER A 145 -5.71 -17.80 17.03
CA SER A 145 -5.52 -19.24 16.95
C SER A 145 -5.04 -19.62 15.56
N PRO A 146 -4.45 -20.83 15.37
CA PRO A 146 -4.24 -21.37 14.03
C PRO A 146 -5.53 -21.30 13.21
N TRP A 147 -5.41 -21.04 11.91
CA TRP A 147 -6.60 -20.86 11.07
C TRP A 147 -7.52 -22.10 11.05
N GLN A 148 -6.96 -23.28 11.25
CA GLN A 148 -7.71 -24.55 11.33
C GLN A 148 -8.70 -24.57 12.51
N ASP A 149 -8.40 -23.81 13.56
CA ASP A 149 -9.21 -23.74 14.78
C ASP A 149 -10.18 -22.54 14.77
N GLN A 150 -10.11 -21.69 13.74
CA GLN A 150 -11.00 -20.54 13.61
C GLN A 150 -12.32 -20.95 12.96
N GLN A 151 -13.44 -20.53 13.56
CA GLN A 151 -14.79 -20.82 13.05
C GLN A 151 -15.35 -19.72 12.17
N PHE A 152 -14.77 -18.52 12.22
CA PHE A 152 -15.27 -17.33 11.51
C PHE A 152 -14.15 -16.66 10.72
N PHE A 153 -14.42 -16.42 9.45
CA PHE A 153 -13.54 -15.69 8.53
C PHE A 153 -14.32 -14.52 7.92
N SER A 154 -13.64 -13.42 7.71
CA SER A 154 -14.14 -12.35 6.83
C SER A 154 -13.66 -12.57 5.40
N LEU A 155 -14.24 -11.84 4.44
CA LEU A 155 -13.68 -11.83 3.09
C LEU A 155 -12.25 -11.30 3.15
N GLY A 156 -11.30 -12.06 2.61
CA GLY A 156 -9.90 -11.71 2.58
C GLY A 156 -9.21 -12.13 1.29
N PHE A 157 -7.94 -11.73 1.19
CA PHE A 157 -7.10 -11.92 0.01
C PHE A 157 -5.72 -12.39 0.44
N HIS A 158 -5.04 -13.14 -0.41
CA HIS A 158 -3.68 -13.59 -0.16
C HIS A 158 -2.65 -12.53 -0.57
N TYR A 159 -2.70 -11.37 0.13
CA TYR A 159 -1.89 -10.20 -0.17
C TYR A 159 -0.84 -9.89 0.91
N ASN A 160 -0.52 -10.89 1.73
CA ASN A 160 0.47 -10.76 2.80
C ASN A 160 1.89 -10.67 2.25
N MET A 161 2.74 -9.94 2.96
CA MET A 161 4.17 -9.88 2.70
C MET A 161 4.86 -11.19 3.10
N ARG A 162 5.90 -11.59 2.37
CA ARG A 162 6.74 -12.73 2.74
C ARG A 162 7.65 -12.37 3.91
N LEU A 163 8.01 -13.38 4.72
CA LEU A 163 8.86 -13.20 5.88
C LEU A 163 10.26 -12.68 5.51
N GLU A 164 10.84 -13.21 4.44
CA GLU A 164 12.19 -12.83 3.96
C GLU A 164 12.24 -11.34 3.55
N GLU A 165 11.16 -10.84 2.95
CA GLU A 165 11.02 -9.44 2.57
C GLU A 165 10.93 -8.53 3.81
N ALA A 166 10.22 -8.96 4.84
CA ALA A 166 10.11 -8.23 6.10
C ALA A 166 11.45 -8.17 6.85
N VAL A 167 12.17 -9.30 6.94
CA VAL A 167 13.53 -9.34 7.52
C VAL A 167 14.44 -8.35 6.81
N ARG A 168 14.50 -8.42 5.47
CA ARG A 168 15.31 -7.51 4.66
C ARG A 168 14.93 -6.05 4.87
N GLY A 169 13.63 -5.75 4.93
CA GLY A 169 13.13 -4.40 5.16
C GLY A 169 13.56 -3.83 6.51
N MET A 170 13.48 -4.64 7.56
CA MET A 170 13.95 -4.25 8.89
C MET A 170 15.45 -3.96 8.93
N GLU A 171 16.26 -4.86 8.34
CA GLU A 171 17.72 -4.69 8.29
C GLU A 171 18.09 -3.40 7.56
N MET A 172 17.51 -3.15 6.39
CA MET A 172 17.76 -1.93 5.61
C MET A 172 17.35 -0.66 6.36
N LEU A 173 16.20 -0.67 7.07
CA LEU A 173 15.79 0.48 7.88
C LEU A 173 16.75 0.71 9.06
N LYS A 174 17.16 -0.35 9.74
CA LYS A 174 18.11 -0.32 10.86
C LYS A 174 19.47 0.23 10.43
N ASN A 175 19.98 -0.24 9.31
CA ASN A 175 21.28 0.15 8.74
C ASN A 175 21.22 1.48 7.98
N LYS A 176 20.04 2.10 7.84
CA LYS A 176 19.81 3.32 7.06
C LYS A 176 20.16 3.17 5.56
N GLU A 177 20.01 1.99 5.02
CA GLU A 177 20.26 1.65 3.61
C GLU A 177 19.10 2.08 2.71
N LEU A 178 18.78 3.37 2.74
CA LEU A 178 17.70 3.94 1.95
C LEU A 178 18.25 4.73 0.78
N LYS A 179 17.67 4.53 -0.40
CA LYS A 179 18.00 5.34 -1.59
C LYS A 179 17.64 6.81 -1.38
N ASP A 180 18.33 7.69 -2.07
CA ASP A 180 18.02 9.12 -2.03
C ASP A 180 16.56 9.35 -2.47
N LYS A 181 15.85 10.23 -1.78
CA LYS A 181 14.47 10.61 -2.12
C LYS A 181 14.35 11.21 -3.51
N LYS A 182 15.35 11.95 -3.98
CA LYS A 182 15.39 12.51 -5.34
C LYS A 182 15.37 11.42 -6.42
N SER A 183 15.94 10.24 -6.15
CA SER A 183 15.89 9.11 -7.07
C SER A 183 14.47 8.57 -7.30
N GLN A 184 13.51 8.99 -6.47
CA GLN A 184 12.09 8.62 -6.58
C GLN A 184 11.34 9.42 -7.64
N LEU A 185 11.95 10.47 -8.20
CA LEU A 185 11.33 11.26 -9.27
C LEU A 185 11.40 10.47 -10.58
N VAL A 186 10.24 10.11 -11.09
CA VAL A 186 10.08 9.35 -12.35
C VAL A 186 9.07 10.07 -13.24
N LYS A 187 9.41 10.19 -14.52
CA LYS A 187 8.46 10.65 -15.54
C LYS A 187 7.65 9.46 -16.05
N TYR A 188 6.39 9.41 -15.71
CA TYR A 188 5.46 8.44 -16.28
C TYR A 188 4.94 8.90 -17.66
N PRO A 189 4.64 7.98 -18.58
CA PRO A 189 3.98 8.33 -19.83
C PRO A 189 2.59 8.92 -19.55
N ASN A 190 2.07 9.67 -20.52
CA ASN A 190 0.68 10.12 -20.47
C ASN A 190 -0.25 8.94 -20.83
N LEU A 191 -1.01 8.46 -19.87
CA LEU A 191 -1.87 7.29 -20.03
C LEU A 191 -3.09 7.55 -20.93
N LEU A 192 -3.41 8.80 -21.21
CA LEU A 192 -4.44 9.15 -22.21
C LEU A 192 -4.03 8.78 -23.65
N ASN A 193 -2.71 8.59 -23.87
CA ASN A 193 -2.17 8.20 -25.18
C ASN A 193 -1.96 6.67 -25.29
N ILE A 194 -2.41 5.90 -24.29
CA ILE A 194 -2.24 4.44 -24.23
C ILE A 194 -3.62 3.80 -24.37
N THR A 195 -3.77 2.90 -25.32
CA THR A 195 -4.98 2.06 -25.44
C THR A 195 -4.82 0.88 -24.49
N ILE A 196 -5.84 0.64 -23.68
CA ILE A 196 -5.97 -0.57 -22.87
C ILE A 196 -6.95 -1.47 -23.60
N GLU A 197 -6.45 -2.58 -24.13
CA GLU A 197 -7.29 -3.62 -24.76
C GLU A 197 -7.78 -4.56 -23.65
N GLY A 198 -9.08 -4.77 -23.57
CA GLY A 198 -9.75 -5.63 -22.58
C GLY A 198 -10.27 -6.92 -23.18
#